data_bb9812848ad196f3565f49deb6078522
#
_entry.id   bb9812848ad196f3565f49deb6078522
#
_cell.length_a   1.000
_cell.length_b   1.000
_cell.length_c   1.000
_cell.angle_alpha   90.00
_cell.angle_beta   90.00
_cell.angle_gamma   90.00
#
_symmetry.space_group_name_H-M   'P 1'
#
loop_
_entity.id
_entity.type
_entity.pdbx_description
1 polymer ?
#
loop_
_entity_poly.entity_id
_entity_poly.type
_entity_poly.pdbx_seq_one_letter_code
_entity_poly.pdbx_strand_id
1 'polypeptide(L)'
;MKGEDLFRLYLADEGMFTYQAKVKQSDFFVENNRNTLSGVFYESYVGDELSAKGIPLFYWTGKQGHEFEFIVVNNSKVIAIDVKKNKGKLNSLEDFRNNNGKNTVIKISSNNYGYDKEQDVLTLPLYMTFMLADDLAKGAFVAG
;
A
#
# COMPACT_ATOMS: atom_id res chain seq x y z
N MET A 1 -5.41 12.70 -26.13
CA MET A 1 -5.85 12.89 -24.74
C MET A 1 -4.67 13.45 -23.98
N LYS A 2 -4.76 14.67 -23.44
CA LYS A 2 -3.80 15.16 -22.46
C LYS A 2 -4.05 14.35 -21.20
N GLY A 3 -3.14 13.44 -20.84
CA GLY A 3 -3.17 12.81 -19.53
C GLY A 3 -3.01 13.91 -18.49
N GLU A 4 -3.96 14.06 -17.60
CA GLU A 4 -3.73 14.81 -16.39
C GLU A 4 -2.63 14.08 -15.65
N ASP A 5 -1.53 14.76 -15.36
CA ASP A 5 -0.44 14.22 -14.53
C ASP A 5 -0.96 14.14 -13.10
N LEU A 6 -1.64 13.04 -12.81
CA LEU A 6 -2.09 12.74 -11.45
C LEU A 6 -0.88 12.35 -10.62
N PHE A 7 -0.72 12.94 -9.45
CA PHE A 7 0.32 12.61 -8.50
C PHE A 7 -0.25 12.46 -7.09
N ARG A 8 0.39 11.65 -6.27
CA ARG A 8 0.12 11.53 -4.84
C ARG A 8 1.29 12.12 -4.06
N LEU A 9 0.97 12.86 -3.02
CA LEU A 9 1.95 13.49 -2.14
C LEU A 9 1.86 12.85 -0.76
N TYR A 10 2.99 12.37 -0.26
CA TYR A 10 3.14 11.88 1.10
C TYR A 10 4.16 12.74 1.84
N LEU A 11 3.95 12.94 3.13
CA LEU A 11 4.95 13.56 3.99
C LEU A 11 5.93 12.48 4.45
N ALA A 12 7.21 12.78 4.37
CA ALA A 12 8.29 11.87 4.74
C ALA A 12 8.50 11.70 6.26
N ASP A 13 7.60 12.20 7.08
CA ASP A 13 7.65 12.12 8.52
C ASP A 13 6.24 12.17 9.12
N GLU A 14 5.83 11.09 9.77
CA GLU A 14 4.50 10.98 10.37
C GLU A 14 4.30 11.95 11.55
N GLY A 15 5.36 12.32 12.25
CA GLY A 15 5.31 13.35 13.28
C GLY A 15 4.99 14.71 12.69
N MET A 16 5.61 15.07 11.56
CA MET A 16 5.31 16.28 10.83
C MET A 16 3.88 16.26 10.27
N PHE A 17 3.43 15.11 9.76
CA PHE A 17 2.05 14.93 9.31
C PHE A 17 1.05 15.19 10.44
N THR A 18 1.23 14.58 11.61
CA THR A 18 0.35 14.78 12.78
C THR A 18 0.32 16.23 13.23
N TYR A 19 1.47 16.89 13.22
CA TYR A 19 1.59 18.29 13.58
C TYR A 19 0.84 19.21 12.59
N GLN A 20 1.03 19.01 11.30
CA GLN A 20 0.38 19.83 10.26
C GLN A 20 -1.14 19.57 10.20
N ALA A 21 -1.57 18.33 10.33
CA ALA A 21 -2.96 17.96 10.36
C ALA A 21 -3.66 18.33 11.69
N LYS A 22 -2.91 18.91 12.66
CA LYS A 22 -3.39 19.23 14.01
C LYS A 22 -4.06 18.05 14.71
N VAL A 23 -3.57 16.85 14.45
CA VAL A 23 -4.09 15.62 15.05
C VAL A 23 -3.64 15.55 16.50
N LYS A 24 -4.58 15.42 17.41
CA LYS A 24 -4.29 15.19 18.83
C LYS A 24 -4.18 13.70 19.11
N GLN A 25 -3.36 13.33 20.09
CA GLN A 25 -3.23 11.93 20.50
C GLN A 25 -4.60 11.30 20.84
N SER A 26 -5.52 12.09 21.41
CA SER A 26 -6.89 11.66 21.67
C SER A 26 -7.68 11.26 20.42
N ASP A 27 -7.36 11.84 19.25
CA ASP A 27 -8.10 11.61 18.01
C ASP A 27 -7.87 10.19 17.48
N PHE A 28 -6.75 9.56 17.85
CA PHE A 28 -6.49 8.14 17.57
C PHE A 28 -7.39 7.18 18.35
N PHE A 29 -7.98 7.64 19.45
CA PHE A 29 -8.84 6.82 20.30
C PHE A 29 -10.33 7.03 20.03
N VAL A 30 -10.69 8.03 19.22
CA VAL A 30 -12.09 8.31 18.83
C VAL A 30 -12.44 7.48 17.59
N GLU A 31 -13.43 6.61 17.70
CA GLU A 31 -13.75 5.59 16.69
C GLU A 31 -14.04 6.15 15.30
N ASN A 32 -14.74 7.28 15.19
CA ASN A 32 -15.12 7.88 13.90
C ASN A 32 -13.95 8.59 13.18
N ASN A 33 -13.01 9.17 13.89
CA ASN A 33 -11.80 9.78 13.30
C ASN A 33 -10.69 8.76 13.04
N ARG A 34 -10.73 7.64 13.74
CA ARG A 34 -9.80 6.52 13.63
C ARG A 34 -9.70 5.94 12.23
N ASN A 35 -10.79 5.94 11.47
CA ASN A 35 -10.82 5.24 10.19
C ASN A 35 -10.10 6.00 9.07
N THR A 36 -10.29 7.30 8.97
CA THR A 36 -9.68 8.12 7.91
C THR A 36 -8.21 8.41 8.18
N LEU A 37 -7.88 8.89 9.39
CA LEU A 37 -6.51 9.24 9.75
C LEU A 37 -5.58 8.03 9.74
N SER A 38 -6.03 6.89 10.28
CA SER A 38 -5.18 5.68 10.33
C SER A 38 -4.93 5.08 8.94
N GLY A 39 -5.87 5.22 8.00
CA GLY A 39 -5.67 4.81 6.61
C GLY A 39 -4.51 5.61 5.99
N VAL A 40 -4.58 6.93 6.09
CA VAL A 40 -3.53 7.84 5.58
C VAL A 40 -2.18 7.55 6.24
N PHE A 41 -2.14 7.28 7.55
CA PHE A 41 -0.92 6.89 8.25
C PHE A 41 -0.30 5.59 7.72
N TYR A 42 -1.14 4.57 7.49
CA TYR A 42 -0.64 3.29 7.00
C TYR A 42 -0.07 3.44 5.59
N GLU A 43 -0.76 4.20 4.74
CA GLU A 43 -0.27 4.49 3.39
C GLU A 43 1.03 5.30 3.42
N SER A 44 1.09 6.36 4.24
CA SER A 44 2.30 7.18 4.39
C SER A 44 3.48 6.36 4.86
N TYR A 45 3.31 5.58 5.93
CA TYR A 45 4.37 4.71 6.45
C TYR A 45 4.89 3.72 5.41
N VAL A 46 3.98 3.06 4.66
CA VAL A 46 4.37 2.13 3.60
C VAL A 46 5.11 2.85 2.47
N GLY A 47 4.61 4.01 2.06
CA GLY A 47 5.24 4.86 1.05
C GLY A 47 6.66 5.29 1.46
N ASP A 48 6.83 5.71 2.71
CA ASP A 48 8.12 6.14 3.25
C ASP A 48 9.13 4.99 3.33
N GLU A 49 8.73 3.83 3.82
CA GLU A 49 9.60 2.64 3.88
C GLU A 49 10.09 2.21 2.48
N LEU A 50 9.18 2.19 1.49
CA LEU A 50 9.53 1.84 0.12
C LEU A 50 10.41 2.93 -0.52
N SER A 51 10.08 4.20 -0.35
CA SER A 51 10.83 5.33 -0.90
C SER A 51 12.22 5.47 -0.30
N ALA A 52 12.37 5.21 1.00
CA ALA A 52 13.67 5.23 1.69
C ALA A 52 14.66 4.20 1.11
N LYS A 53 14.16 3.15 0.47
CA LYS A 53 14.96 2.16 -0.26
C LYS A 53 15.17 2.50 -1.74
N GLY A 54 14.71 3.68 -2.19
CA GLY A 54 14.84 4.13 -3.56
C GLY A 54 13.94 3.37 -4.56
N ILE A 55 12.89 2.72 -4.08
CA ILE A 55 11.95 1.97 -4.92
C ILE A 55 11.03 2.97 -5.63
N PRO A 56 10.98 3.01 -6.98
CA PRO A 56 10.03 3.83 -7.70
C PRO A 56 8.59 3.38 -7.41
N LEU A 57 7.75 4.32 -6.98
CA LEU A 57 6.37 4.07 -6.66
C LEU A 57 5.45 4.63 -7.73
N PHE A 58 4.51 3.81 -8.15
CA PHE A 58 3.40 4.20 -9.02
C PHE A 58 2.10 3.88 -8.29
N TYR A 59 0.99 4.36 -8.78
CA TYR A 59 -0.34 3.96 -8.30
C TYR A 59 -1.21 3.53 -9.47
N TRP A 60 -2.27 2.80 -9.16
CA TRP A 60 -3.23 2.37 -10.17
C TRP A 60 -4.65 2.74 -9.75
N THR A 61 -5.42 3.25 -10.69
CA THR A 61 -6.85 3.52 -10.52
C THR A 61 -7.62 2.79 -11.60
N GLY A 62 -8.63 2.04 -11.19
CA GLY A 62 -9.53 1.30 -12.04
C GLY A 62 -10.93 1.93 -12.10
N LYS A 63 -11.90 1.14 -12.51
CA LYS A 63 -13.29 1.53 -12.57
C LYS A 63 -13.92 1.62 -11.17
N GLN A 64 -14.97 2.43 -11.03
CA GLN A 64 -15.76 2.54 -9.80
C GLN A 64 -14.95 2.93 -8.54
N GLY A 65 -13.84 3.64 -8.71
CA GLY A 65 -12.99 4.04 -7.59
C GLY A 65 -12.12 2.90 -7.03
N HIS A 66 -11.96 1.80 -7.77
CA HIS A 66 -10.98 0.79 -7.43
C HIS A 66 -9.57 1.36 -7.57
N GLU A 67 -8.70 1.07 -6.60
CA GLU A 67 -7.32 1.55 -6.61
C GLU A 67 -6.37 0.58 -5.91
N PHE A 68 -5.10 0.68 -6.28
CA PHE A 68 -3.99 0.19 -5.49
C PHE A 68 -3.10 1.37 -5.14
N GLU A 69 -2.79 1.52 -3.87
CA GLU A 69 -2.03 2.66 -3.36
C GLU A 69 -0.62 2.69 -3.94
N PHE A 70 -0.02 1.50 -4.13
CA PHE A 70 1.30 1.41 -4.72
C PHE A 70 1.39 0.31 -5.76
N ILE A 71 2.06 0.63 -6.85
CA ILE A 71 2.51 -0.32 -7.85
C ILE A 71 4.03 -0.25 -7.88
N VAL A 72 4.69 -1.38 -7.78
CA VAL A 72 6.15 -1.49 -7.87
C VAL A 72 6.53 -2.49 -8.93
N VAL A 73 7.73 -2.33 -9.50
CA VAL A 73 8.29 -3.27 -10.46
C VAL A 73 9.50 -3.93 -9.83
N ASN A 74 9.46 -5.25 -9.74
CA ASN A 74 10.56 -6.06 -9.22
C ASN A 74 10.89 -7.18 -10.20
N ASN A 75 12.13 -7.24 -10.68
CA ASN A 75 12.59 -8.25 -11.66
C ASN A 75 11.64 -8.37 -12.87
N SER A 76 11.25 -7.24 -13.45
CA SER A 76 10.30 -7.15 -14.59
C SER A 76 8.88 -7.66 -14.28
N LYS A 77 8.55 -7.92 -13.04
CA LYS A 77 7.19 -8.26 -12.59
C LYS A 77 6.54 -7.07 -11.93
N VAL A 78 5.29 -6.84 -12.27
CA VAL A 78 4.46 -5.81 -11.63
C VAL A 78 3.85 -6.41 -10.36
N ILE A 79 4.00 -5.70 -9.26
CA ILE A 79 3.45 -6.05 -7.95
C ILE A 79 2.53 -4.91 -7.52
N ALA A 80 1.28 -5.22 -7.23
CA ALA A 80 0.33 -4.26 -6.68
C ALA A 80 0.30 -4.38 -5.16
N ILE A 81 0.35 -3.25 -4.46
CA ILE A 81 0.32 -3.19 -3.00
C ILE A 81 -0.92 -2.41 -2.57
N ASP A 82 -1.77 -3.08 -1.81
CA ASP A 82 -2.98 -2.53 -1.21
C ASP A 82 -2.76 -2.37 0.29
N VAL A 83 -2.99 -1.16 0.80
CA VAL A 83 -2.80 -0.83 2.21
C VAL A 83 -4.15 -0.67 2.89
N LYS A 84 -4.45 -1.54 3.83
CA LYS A 84 -5.73 -1.53 4.56
C LYS A 84 -5.51 -1.52 6.06
N LYS A 85 -6.17 -0.62 6.76
CA LYS A 85 -6.15 -0.57 8.21
C LYS A 85 -6.72 -1.84 8.85
N ASN A 86 -7.78 -2.39 8.28
CA ASN A 86 -8.55 -3.50 8.83
C ASN A 86 -8.53 -4.72 7.87
N LYS A 87 -9.23 -5.79 8.27
CA LYS A 87 -9.43 -7.02 7.49
C LYS A 87 -10.24 -6.81 6.20
N GLY A 88 -10.11 -5.64 5.55
CA GLY A 88 -10.83 -5.30 4.34
C GLY A 88 -10.63 -6.31 3.20
N LYS A 89 -11.63 -6.46 2.35
CA LYS A 89 -11.52 -7.28 1.13
C LYS A 89 -10.74 -6.52 0.06
N LEU A 90 -10.04 -7.26 -0.79
CA LEU A 90 -9.37 -6.74 -2.00
C LEU A 90 -10.40 -6.56 -3.12
N ASN A 91 -11.24 -5.53 -3.02
CA ASN A 91 -12.27 -5.28 -4.03
C ASN A 91 -11.68 -4.88 -5.40
N SER A 92 -10.46 -4.34 -5.39
CA SER A 92 -9.74 -3.90 -6.59
C SER A 92 -9.05 -5.05 -7.35
N LEU A 93 -8.93 -6.24 -6.75
CA LEU A 93 -8.12 -7.34 -7.27
C LEU A 93 -8.59 -7.83 -8.65
N GLU A 94 -9.89 -8.05 -8.78
CA GLU A 94 -10.47 -8.57 -10.02
C GLU A 94 -10.36 -7.53 -11.15
N ASP A 95 -10.69 -6.29 -10.88
CA ASP A 95 -10.59 -5.20 -11.86
C ASP A 95 -9.15 -4.97 -12.30
N PHE A 96 -8.19 -5.00 -11.36
CA PHE A 96 -6.77 -4.88 -11.68
C PHE A 96 -6.29 -6.00 -12.59
N ARG A 97 -6.64 -7.25 -12.28
CA ARG A 97 -6.21 -8.42 -13.05
C ARG A 97 -6.85 -8.53 -14.42
N ASN A 98 -8.09 -8.11 -14.56
CA ASN A 98 -8.77 -8.05 -15.87
C ASN A 98 -8.07 -7.09 -16.85
N ASN A 99 -7.43 -6.05 -16.32
CA ASN A 99 -6.73 -5.06 -17.14
C ASN A 99 -5.22 -5.31 -17.28
N ASN A 100 -4.59 -5.98 -16.31
CA ASN A 100 -3.13 -6.08 -16.21
C ASN A 100 -2.60 -7.54 -16.17
N GLY A 101 -3.48 -8.53 -16.25
CA GLY A 101 -3.11 -9.94 -16.13
C GLY A 101 -2.92 -10.40 -14.68
N LYS A 102 -2.54 -11.67 -14.52
CA LYS A 102 -2.33 -12.27 -13.19
C LYS A 102 -0.96 -11.81 -12.64
N ASN A 103 -1.00 -10.80 -11.81
CA ASN A 103 0.16 -10.27 -11.08
C ASN A 103 0.05 -10.60 -9.60
N THR A 104 1.19 -10.68 -8.94
CA THR A 104 1.25 -10.82 -7.48
C THR A 104 0.68 -9.56 -6.83
N VAL A 105 -0.16 -9.77 -5.83
CA VAL A 105 -0.73 -8.69 -5.03
C VAL A 105 -0.30 -8.84 -3.58
N ILE A 106 0.15 -7.74 -2.98
CA ILE A 106 0.50 -7.67 -1.57
C ILE A 106 -0.56 -6.84 -0.86
N LYS A 107 -1.15 -7.41 0.18
CA LYS A 107 -2.05 -6.72 1.09
C LYS A 107 -1.33 -6.43 2.39
N ILE A 108 -1.10 -5.16 2.68
CA ILE A 108 -0.54 -4.72 3.97
C ILE A 108 -1.70 -4.31 4.87
N SER A 109 -1.79 -4.92 6.04
CA SER A 109 -2.93 -4.68 6.94
C SER A 109 -2.60 -5.01 8.39
N SER A 110 -3.58 -4.94 9.28
CA SER A 110 -3.47 -5.43 10.66
C SER A 110 -3.62 -6.96 10.79
N ASN A 111 -3.72 -7.68 9.68
CA ASN A 111 -3.80 -9.14 9.69
C ASN A 111 -2.42 -9.77 9.94
N ASN A 112 -2.44 -11.07 10.30
CA ASN A 112 -1.22 -11.86 10.35
C ASN A 112 -0.68 -12.15 8.93
N TYR A 113 0.58 -12.55 8.88
CA TYR A 113 1.20 -13.04 7.65
C TYR A 113 0.40 -14.22 7.08
N GLY A 114 0.26 -14.25 5.76
CA GLY A 114 -0.38 -15.34 5.03
C GLY A 114 -0.20 -15.22 3.52
N TYR A 115 -0.15 -16.36 2.85
CA TYR A 115 -0.08 -16.39 1.39
C TYR A 115 -1.16 -17.29 0.80
N ASP A 116 -2.01 -16.70 -0.02
CA ASP A 116 -3.01 -17.40 -0.81
C ASP A 116 -2.42 -17.76 -2.18
N LYS A 117 -2.09 -19.05 -2.36
CA LYS A 117 -1.48 -19.55 -3.60
C LYS A 117 -2.44 -19.55 -4.80
N GLU A 118 -3.73 -19.71 -4.56
CA GLU A 118 -4.72 -19.75 -5.64
C GLU A 118 -4.89 -18.35 -6.24
N GLN A 119 -4.95 -17.37 -5.35
CA GLN A 119 -5.11 -15.97 -5.74
C GLN A 119 -3.78 -15.22 -5.92
N ASP A 120 -2.64 -15.83 -5.61
CA ASP A 120 -1.33 -15.15 -5.61
C ASP A 120 -1.39 -13.82 -4.85
N VAL A 121 -1.89 -13.89 -3.62
CA VAL A 121 -2.03 -12.76 -2.70
C VAL A 121 -1.24 -13.01 -1.44
N LEU A 122 -0.25 -12.16 -1.20
CA LEU A 122 0.52 -12.12 0.04
C LEU A 122 -0.10 -11.11 1.00
N THR A 123 -0.45 -11.54 2.19
CA THR A 123 -0.88 -10.65 3.28
C THR A 123 0.28 -10.44 4.24
N LEU A 124 0.62 -9.19 4.51
CA LEU A 124 1.67 -8.80 5.43
C LEU A 124 1.11 -7.90 6.54
N PRO A 125 1.50 -8.12 7.80
CA PRO A 125 1.26 -7.14 8.84
C PRO A 125 2.09 -5.87 8.57
N LEU A 126 1.55 -4.71 8.95
CA LEU A 126 2.16 -3.41 8.70
C LEU A 126 3.63 -3.34 9.16
N TYR A 127 3.94 -3.90 10.31
CA TYR A 127 5.30 -3.87 10.88
C TYR A 127 6.34 -4.67 10.07
N MET A 128 5.90 -5.48 9.09
CA MET A 128 6.81 -6.20 8.18
C MET A 128 7.14 -5.41 6.90
N THR A 129 6.61 -4.22 6.74
CA THR A 129 6.85 -3.40 5.54
C THR A 129 8.33 -3.13 5.29
N PHE A 130 9.13 -2.93 6.36
CA PHE A 130 10.57 -2.72 6.23
C PHE A 130 11.30 -3.93 5.62
N MET A 131 10.85 -5.17 5.93
CA MET A 131 11.40 -6.39 5.33
C MET A 131 11.03 -6.48 3.85
N LEU A 132 9.77 -6.20 3.54
CA LEU A 132 9.31 -6.14 2.15
C LEU A 132 10.12 -5.13 1.33
N ALA A 133 10.34 -3.93 1.88
CA ALA A 133 11.13 -2.90 1.23
C ALA A 133 12.58 -3.35 0.97
N ASP A 134 13.20 -4.03 1.94
CA ASP A 134 14.53 -4.60 1.80
C ASP A 134 14.59 -5.66 0.70
N ASP A 135 13.64 -6.59 0.66
CA ASP A 135 13.60 -7.66 -0.33
C ASP A 135 13.34 -7.12 -1.74
N LEU A 136 12.45 -6.14 -1.88
CA LEU A 136 12.20 -5.47 -3.14
C LEU A 136 13.43 -4.72 -3.64
N ALA A 137 14.12 -3.98 -2.76
CA ALA A 137 15.33 -3.22 -3.13
C ALA A 137 16.48 -4.13 -3.59
N LYS A 138 16.59 -5.33 -3.01
CA LYS A 138 17.60 -6.34 -3.36
C LYS A 138 17.19 -7.19 -4.58
N GLY A 139 15.99 -7.06 -5.10
CA GLY A 139 15.43 -7.96 -6.11
C GLY A 139 15.23 -9.39 -5.61
N ALA A 140 15.15 -9.58 -4.29
CA ALA A 140 15.05 -10.88 -3.64
C ALA A 140 13.61 -11.28 -3.29
N PHE A 141 12.64 -10.41 -3.58
CA PHE A 141 11.25 -10.66 -3.23
C PHE A 141 10.68 -11.88 -3.96
N VAL A 142 10.13 -12.81 -3.18
CA VAL A 142 9.38 -13.99 -3.65
C VAL A 142 8.08 -14.07 -2.85
N ALA A 143 6.96 -14.25 -3.52
CA ALA A 143 5.64 -14.21 -2.88
C ALA A 143 5.27 -15.48 -2.08
N GLY A 144 6.09 -16.52 -2.07
CA GLY A 144 5.81 -17.74 -1.31
C GLY A 144 6.52 -18.98 -1.83
#